data_068a7b4f2eb433d30d9ba07b8e5e98e6
#
_entry.id   068a7b4f2eb433d30d9ba07b8e5e98e6
#
_cell.length_a   1.000
_cell.length_b   1.000
_cell.length_c   1.000
_cell.angle_alpha   90.00
_cell.angle_beta   90.00
_cell.angle_gamma   90.00
#
_symmetry.space_group_name_H-M   'P 1'
#
loop_
_entity.id
_entity.type
_entity.pdbx_description
1 polymer ?
#
loop_
_entity_poly.entity_id
_entity_poly.type
_entity_poly.pdbx_seq_one_letter_code
_entity_poly.pdbx_strand_id
1 'polypeptide(L)'
;MSDLMRKHEMTEEDIKLQFITPAIEGAGWDMQRQIRMEYNFTDGRVIVRGNVTARGRRKRTDYLLYYKPNLPLAIVEAKDNRHSLGAGMQQGIEYAECLDVPFVYSSNGDGFLEHDMKCGTERELKLDEFPSPEELWARYKGDTAMTPEQEQLITEPYYFQPGDKTPRYYQRIAINRTIDAIARGQNRLLLVMATDTGKTYTAFQIIHRLWKSGRKKKILFLADRNILVDQTMQQDFKPFAKVMTKIEGKKLDSSYELYLSLYQQLAGDENEEPFRAFTPDFFDPTSSLFIKTGKTGKLPSRIIEA
;
A
#
# COMPACT_ATOMS: atom_id res chain seq x y z
N MET A 1 -44.90 6.15 -12.88
CA MET A 1 -44.85 7.48 -12.26
C MET A 1 -44.66 7.44 -10.74
N SER A 2 -45.22 6.48 -9.99
CA SER A 2 -45.08 6.41 -8.53
C SER A 2 -43.67 6.10 -8.04
N ASP A 3 -42.88 5.29 -8.73
CA ASP A 3 -41.52 4.88 -8.26
C ASP A 3 -40.46 5.96 -8.45
N LEU A 4 -40.54 6.77 -9.49
CA LEU A 4 -39.63 7.89 -9.71
C LEU A 4 -39.82 9.03 -8.68
N MET A 5 -41.07 9.31 -8.29
CA MET A 5 -41.35 10.29 -7.22
C MET A 5 -40.87 9.81 -5.86
N ARG A 6 -41.01 8.53 -5.55
CA ARG A 6 -40.47 7.92 -4.32
C ARG A 6 -38.95 8.01 -4.24
N LYS A 7 -38.23 7.80 -5.33
CA LYS A 7 -36.77 7.81 -5.37
C LYS A 7 -36.19 9.20 -5.08
N HIS A 8 -36.83 10.26 -5.59
CA HIS A 8 -36.44 11.64 -5.27
C HIS A 8 -36.68 12.08 -3.82
N GLU A 9 -37.53 11.36 -3.08
CA GLU A 9 -37.78 11.59 -1.66
C GLU A 9 -36.83 10.82 -0.75
N MET A 10 -36.08 9.84 -1.28
CA MET A 10 -35.15 9.02 -0.54
C MET A 10 -33.94 9.80 -0.06
N THR A 11 -33.48 9.43 1.12
CA THR A 11 -32.21 9.92 1.66
C THR A 11 -31.03 9.27 0.92
N GLU A 12 -29.86 9.84 1.06
CA GLU A 12 -28.61 9.25 0.53
C GLU A 12 -28.40 7.80 1.06
N GLU A 13 -28.73 7.56 2.34
CA GLU A 13 -28.62 6.23 2.94
C GLU A 13 -29.63 5.23 2.32
N ASP A 14 -30.86 5.68 1.99
CA ASP A 14 -31.83 4.83 1.29
C ASP A 14 -31.34 4.48 -0.12
N ILE A 15 -30.76 5.45 -0.83
CA ILE A 15 -30.17 5.26 -2.17
C ILE A 15 -29.02 4.27 -2.10
N LYS A 16 -28.13 4.39 -1.10
CA LYS A 16 -27.03 3.42 -0.87
C LYS A 16 -27.58 2.01 -0.67
N LEU A 17 -28.54 1.87 0.23
CA LEU A 17 -29.09 0.56 0.62
C LEU A 17 -29.89 -0.11 -0.49
N GLN A 18 -30.73 0.64 -1.23
CA GLN A 18 -31.70 0.07 -2.16
C GLN A 18 -31.18 -0.07 -3.59
N PHE A 19 -30.16 0.72 -3.99
CA PHE A 19 -29.69 0.77 -5.37
C PHE A 19 -28.19 0.53 -5.50
N ILE A 20 -27.36 1.28 -4.76
CA ILE A 20 -25.89 1.25 -4.95
C ILE A 20 -25.30 -0.06 -4.40
N THR A 21 -25.60 -0.41 -3.14
CA THR A 21 -25.10 -1.65 -2.53
C THR A 21 -25.54 -2.88 -3.30
N PRO A 22 -26.82 -3.07 -3.67
CA PRO A 22 -27.22 -4.21 -4.47
C PRO A 22 -26.57 -4.30 -5.85
N ALA A 23 -26.29 -3.14 -6.49
CA ALA A 23 -25.59 -3.11 -7.78
C ALA A 23 -24.13 -3.57 -7.63
N ILE A 24 -23.42 -3.13 -6.59
CA ILE A 24 -22.06 -3.54 -6.29
C ILE A 24 -22.01 -5.05 -5.96
N GLU A 25 -22.92 -5.55 -5.11
CA GLU A 25 -23.00 -6.97 -4.79
C GLU A 25 -23.38 -7.81 -6.02
N GLY A 26 -24.32 -7.32 -6.83
CA GLY A 26 -24.73 -7.96 -8.09
C GLY A 26 -23.61 -8.12 -9.11
N ALA A 27 -22.62 -7.22 -9.08
CA ALA A 27 -21.38 -7.28 -9.86
C ALA A 27 -20.36 -8.28 -9.29
N GLY A 28 -20.65 -8.96 -8.16
CA GLY A 28 -19.82 -10.01 -7.59
C GLY A 28 -18.88 -9.54 -6.46
N TRP A 29 -19.05 -8.33 -5.93
CA TRP A 29 -18.26 -7.86 -4.77
C TRP A 29 -18.79 -8.46 -3.47
N ASP A 30 -17.88 -9.04 -2.67
CA ASP A 30 -18.19 -9.62 -1.35
C ASP A 30 -18.29 -8.50 -0.30
N MET A 31 -19.51 -8.30 0.25
CA MET A 31 -19.80 -7.28 1.25
C MET A 31 -18.92 -7.39 2.49
N GLN A 32 -18.59 -8.59 2.94
CA GLN A 32 -17.84 -8.79 4.17
C GLN A 32 -16.32 -8.64 3.99
N ARG A 33 -15.82 -9.06 2.83
CA ARG A 33 -14.39 -9.18 2.56
C ARG A 33 -13.83 -8.04 1.73
N GLN A 34 -14.60 -7.55 0.76
CA GLN A 34 -14.13 -6.62 -0.25
C GLN A 34 -14.67 -5.20 -0.11
N ILE A 35 -15.76 -4.99 0.63
CA ILE A 35 -16.39 -3.68 0.78
C ILE A 35 -16.13 -3.13 2.18
N ARG A 36 -15.73 -1.85 2.24
CA ARG A 36 -15.67 -1.06 3.48
C ARG A 36 -16.52 0.18 3.28
N MET A 37 -17.64 0.23 4.01
CA MET A 37 -18.51 1.40 4.04
C MET A 37 -18.00 2.41 5.05
N GLU A 38 -18.28 3.69 4.80
CA GLU A 38 -17.99 4.80 5.71
C GLU A 38 -16.52 4.81 6.17
N TYR A 39 -15.59 4.57 5.21
CA TYR A 39 -14.18 4.43 5.54
C TYR A 39 -13.54 5.78 5.90
N ASN A 40 -13.06 5.87 7.15
CA ASN A 40 -12.46 7.08 7.67
C ASN A 40 -10.95 7.14 7.42
N PHE A 41 -10.47 8.27 6.94
CA PHE A 41 -9.04 8.57 6.76
C PHE A 41 -8.75 10.05 7.06
N THR A 42 -7.50 10.43 7.10
CA THR A 42 -7.08 11.82 7.34
C THR A 42 -6.23 12.31 6.19
N ASP A 43 -6.32 13.57 5.85
CA ASP A 43 -5.57 14.21 4.75
C ASP A 43 -4.07 14.33 5.06
N GLY A 44 -3.42 13.35 5.58
CA GLY A 44 -1.97 13.14 5.74
C GLY A 44 -1.06 14.34 6.03
N ARG A 45 -1.54 15.55 5.87
CA ARG A 45 -0.79 16.77 6.11
C ARG A 45 -0.77 17.10 7.60
N VAL A 46 0.38 16.93 8.21
CA VAL A 46 0.65 17.55 9.51
C VAL A 46 0.91 19.03 9.25
N ILE A 47 -0.05 19.88 9.58
CA ILE A 47 0.10 21.33 9.52
C ILE A 47 0.82 21.76 10.79
N VAL A 48 2.09 22.13 10.67
CA VAL A 48 2.85 22.71 11.77
C VAL A 48 2.77 24.23 11.69
N ARG A 49 2.07 24.85 12.64
CA ARG A 49 2.07 26.31 12.84
C ARG A 49 2.71 26.61 14.19
N GLY A 50 3.97 27.00 14.19
CA GLY A 50 4.73 27.20 15.44
C GLY A 50 4.83 25.89 16.24
N ASN A 51 4.46 25.89 17.51
CA ASN A 51 4.48 24.71 18.38
C ASN A 51 3.18 23.88 18.33
N VAL A 52 2.24 24.21 17.44
CA VAL A 52 0.95 23.52 17.33
C VAL A 52 0.99 22.61 16.11
N THR A 53 0.88 21.31 16.36
CA THR A 53 0.69 20.27 15.33
C THR A 53 -0.81 20.01 15.17
N ALA A 54 -1.39 20.39 14.04
CA ALA A 54 -2.75 20.01 13.68
C ALA A 54 -2.69 18.85 12.67
N ARG A 55 -3.49 17.83 12.90
CA ARG A 55 -3.75 16.78 11.89
C ARG A 55 -4.71 17.32 10.84
N GLY A 56 -4.55 16.92 9.59
CA GLY A 56 -5.49 17.25 8.51
C GLY A 56 -6.94 16.86 8.84
N ARG A 57 -7.89 17.42 8.12
CA ARG A 57 -9.32 17.15 8.35
C ARG A 57 -9.60 15.66 8.20
N ARG A 58 -10.45 15.12 9.07
CA ARG A 58 -10.99 13.79 8.93
C ARG A 58 -11.90 13.76 7.72
N LYS A 59 -11.61 12.86 6.78
CA LYS A 59 -12.39 12.59 5.58
C LYS A 59 -13.02 11.21 5.70
N ARG A 60 -14.10 10.98 4.96
CA ARG A 60 -14.82 9.71 4.96
C ARG A 60 -15.34 9.47 3.54
N THR A 61 -15.07 8.31 2.98
CA THR A 61 -15.66 7.86 1.72
C THR A 61 -16.82 6.90 1.99
N ASP A 62 -17.85 6.92 1.15
CA ASP A 62 -19.02 6.08 1.32
C ASP A 62 -18.67 4.61 1.14
N TYR A 63 -17.95 4.26 0.08
CA TYR A 63 -17.46 2.90 -0.14
C TYR A 63 -16.00 2.92 -0.58
N LEU A 64 -15.23 1.98 -0.02
CA LEU A 64 -13.88 1.64 -0.47
C LEU A 64 -13.87 0.14 -0.81
N LEU A 65 -13.62 -0.18 -2.08
CA LEU A 65 -13.67 -1.54 -2.61
C LEU A 65 -12.28 -2.13 -2.75
N TYR A 66 -12.08 -3.33 -2.25
CA TYR A 66 -10.79 -4.03 -2.22
C TYR A 66 -10.84 -5.28 -3.10
N TYR A 67 -9.89 -5.43 -4.02
CA TYR A 67 -9.69 -6.71 -4.72
C TYR A 67 -9.21 -7.79 -3.75
N LYS A 68 -8.19 -7.47 -2.95
CA LYS A 68 -7.68 -8.27 -1.82
C LYS A 68 -7.54 -7.34 -0.61
N PRO A 69 -7.45 -7.87 0.64
CA PRO A 69 -7.45 -7.05 1.86
C PRO A 69 -6.41 -5.90 1.91
N ASN A 70 -5.37 -6.01 1.08
CA ASN A 70 -4.29 -5.03 0.98
C ASN A 70 -4.37 -4.15 -0.29
N LEU A 71 -5.31 -4.41 -1.21
CA LEU A 71 -5.35 -3.80 -2.53
C LEU A 71 -6.70 -3.12 -2.78
N PRO A 72 -6.86 -1.83 -2.41
CA PRO A 72 -8.04 -1.06 -2.76
C PRO A 72 -8.03 -0.76 -4.26
N LEU A 73 -9.16 -0.96 -4.93
CA LEU A 73 -9.31 -0.70 -6.36
C LEU A 73 -10.26 0.43 -6.69
N ALA A 74 -11.32 0.63 -5.90
CA ALA A 74 -12.33 1.62 -6.25
C ALA A 74 -12.86 2.36 -5.03
N ILE A 75 -13.24 3.61 -5.26
CA ILE A 75 -14.06 4.43 -4.36
C ILE A 75 -15.42 4.61 -5.03
N VAL A 76 -16.50 4.56 -4.24
CA VAL A 76 -17.83 4.96 -4.69
C VAL A 76 -18.35 6.04 -3.74
N GLU A 77 -18.70 7.21 -4.28
CA GLU A 77 -19.34 8.31 -3.57
C GLU A 77 -20.82 8.34 -3.94
N ALA A 78 -21.67 8.29 -2.94
CA ALA A 78 -23.11 8.31 -3.09
C ALA A 78 -23.67 9.73 -2.96
N LYS A 79 -24.76 9.99 -3.63
CA LYS A 79 -25.59 11.18 -3.49
C LYS A 79 -27.06 10.78 -3.52
N ASP A 80 -27.93 11.58 -2.92
CA ASP A 80 -29.36 11.39 -3.08
C ASP A 80 -29.80 11.66 -4.54
N ASN A 81 -30.94 11.16 -4.92
CA ASN A 81 -31.43 11.20 -6.31
C ASN A 81 -31.85 12.62 -6.81
N ARG A 82 -31.70 13.65 -5.96
CA ARG A 82 -31.89 15.05 -6.37
C ARG A 82 -30.63 15.65 -7.01
N HIS A 83 -29.51 14.97 -6.86
CA HIS A 83 -28.23 15.38 -7.45
C HIS A 83 -27.99 14.68 -8.78
N SER A 84 -27.15 15.29 -9.61
CA SER A 84 -26.69 14.64 -10.85
C SER A 84 -25.83 13.42 -10.56
N LEU A 85 -25.71 12.51 -11.53
CA LEU A 85 -24.91 11.29 -11.42
C LEU A 85 -23.44 11.56 -11.02
N GLY A 86 -22.85 12.65 -11.53
CA GLY A 86 -21.47 13.04 -11.26
C GLY A 86 -21.26 13.93 -10.02
N ALA A 87 -22.29 14.22 -9.23
CA ALA A 87 -22.19 15.20 -8.13
C ALA A 87 -21.16 14.83 -7.05
N GLY A 88 -20.86 13.53 -6.85
CA GLY A 88 -19.83 13.05 -5.94
C GLY A 88 -18.44 12.91 -6.55
N MET A 89 -18.29 13.08 -7.89
CA MET A 89 -17.06 12.73 -8.59
C MET A 89 -15.83 13.50 -8.10
N GLN A 90 -15.93 14.83 -7.98
CA GLN A 90 -14.80 15.65 -7.53
C GLN A 90 -14.32 15.26 -6.12
N GLN A 91 -15.25 14.96 -5.22
CA GLN A 91 -14.95 14.46 -3.88
C GLN A 91 -14.27 13.09 -3.93
N GLY A 92 -14.78 12.19 -4.76
CA GLY A 92 -14.21 10.87 -4.98
C GLY A 92 -12.78 10.91 -5.54
N ILE A 93 -12.50 11.80 -6.52
CA ILE A 93 -11.16 12.00 -7.09
C ILE A 93 -10.18 12.47 -6.00
N GLU A 94 -10.55 13.49 -5.20
CA GLU A 94 -9.70 13.93 -4.10
C GLU A 94 -9.39 12.81 -3.09
N TYR A 95 -10.36 11.93 -2.85
CA TYR A 95 -10.18 10.80 -1.94
C TYR A 95 -9.32 9.70 -2.56
N ALA A 96 -9.49 9.45 -3.86
CA ALA A 96 -8.67 8.51 -4.61
C ALA A 96 -7.20 8.93 -4.67
N GLU A 97 -6.92 10.22 -4.86
CA GLU A 97 -5.57 10.77 -4.76
C GLU A 97 -4.97 10.56 -3.35
N CYS A 98 -5.76 10.81 -2.30
CA CYS A 98 -5.31 10.62 -0.92
C CYS A 98 -5.07 9.14 -0.56
N LEU A 99 -5.84 8.21 -1.11
CA LEU A 99 -5.81 6.78 -0.78
C LEU A 99 -5.05 5.94 -1.82
N ASP A 100 -4.61 6.55 -2.92
CA ASP A 100 -3.94 5.89 -4.05
C ASP A 100 -4.81 4.78 -4.67
N VAL A 101 -6.05 5.15 -5.02
CA VAL A 101 -7.05 4.24 -5.58
C VAL A 101 -7.24 4.53 -7.06
N PRO A 102 -7.22 3.52 -7.95
CA PRO A 102 -7.19 3.74 -9.40
C PRO A 102 -8.55 4.09 -10.03
N PHE A 103 -9.69 3.72 -9.40
CA PHE A 103 -11.01 3.95 -9.99
C PHE A 103 -11.92 4.71 -9.03
N VAL A 104 -12.67 5.64 -9.57
CA VAL A 104 -13.66 6.43 -8.83
C VAL A 104 -15.03 6.31 -9.47
N TYR A 105 -16.04 6.15 -8.66
CA TYR A 105 -17.45 6.11 -9.07
C TYR A 105 -18.24 7.14 -8.28
N SER A 106 -19.13 7.86 -8.95
CA SER A 106 -20.18 8.64 -8.33
C SER A 106 -21.53 8.06 -8.72
N SER A 107 -22.47 7.98 -7.79
CA SER A 107 -23.80 7.44 -8.03
C SER A 107 -24.87 8.19 -7.25
N ASN A 108 -26.01 8.41 -7.91
CA ASN A 108 -27.25 8.91 -7.29
C ASN A 108 -28.36 7.83 -7.27
N GLY A 109 -27.99 6.57 -7.53
CA GLY A 109 -28.89 5.43 -7.61
C GLY A 109 -29.51 5.20 -8.99
N ASP A 110 -29.32 6.05 -9.99
CA ASP A 110 -29.80 5.81 -11.37
C ASP A 110 -28.78 5.04 -12.21
N GLY A 111 -27.50 5.13 -11.85
CA GLY A 111 -26.37 4.51 -12.49
C GLY A 111 -25.08 4.91 -11.79
N PHE A 112 -23.97 4.79 -12.49
CA PHE A 112 -22.66 5.24 -12.03
C PHE A 112 -21.98 6.10 -13.08
N LEU A 113 -21.31 7.18 -12.65
CA LEU A 113 -20.29 7.84 -13.45
C LEU A 113 -18.94 7.27 -12.96
N GLU A 114 -18.17 6.68 -13.85
CA GLU A 114 -16.83 6.17 -13.59
C GLU A 114 -15.78 7.18 -14.03
N HIS A 115 -14.71 7.31 -13.24
CA HIS A 115 -13.48 8.03 -13.60
C HIS A 115 -12.27 7.13 -13.36
N ASP A 116 -11.46 6.91 -14.39
CA ASP A 116 -10.21 6.17 -14.33
C ASP A 116 -9.06 7.15 -14.04
N MET A 117 -8.48 7.07 -12.85
CA MET A 117 -7.41 7.95 -12.37
C MET A 117 -6.12 7.87 -13.20
N LYS A 118 -5.92 6.78 -13.95
CA LYS A 118 -4.71 6.56 -14.75
C LYS A 118 -4.75 7.31 -16.08
N CYS A 119 -5.87 7.28 -16.75
CA CYS A 119 -6.02 7.89 -18.08
C CYS A 119 -6.94 9.12 -18.10
N GLY A 120 -7.66 9.41 -17.00
CA GLY A 120 -8.59 10.53 -16.89
C GLY A 120 -9.87 10.37 -17.71
N THR A 121 -10.18 9.15 -18.17
CA THR A 121 -11.40 8.88 -18.92
C THR A 121 -12.60 8.72 -18.01
N GLU A 122 -13.75 9.24 -18.49
CA GLU A 122 -15.03 9.08 -17.80
C GLU A 122 -16.01 8.31 -18.68
N ARG A 123 -16.89 7.52 -18.03
CA ARG A 123 -18.01 6.84 -18.70
C ARG A 123 -19.18 6.68 -17.75
N GLU A 124 -20.37 6.74 -18.29
CA GLU A 124 -21.60 6.41 -17.57
C GLU A 124 -21.89 4.90 -17.69
N LEU A 125 -22.35 4.33 -16.60
CA LEU A 125 -22.72 2.92 -16.48
C LEU A 125 -24.12 2.82 -15.87
N LYS A 126 -24.91 1.85 -16.32
CA LYS A 126 -26.13 1.49 -15.61
C LYS A 126 -25.80 0.75 -14.31
N LEU A 127 -26.79 0.58 -13.44
CA LEU A 127 -26.60 -0.13 -12.17
C LEU A 127 -26.14 -1.58 -12.35
N ASP A 128 -26.62 -2.26 -13.39
CA ASP A 128 -26.29 -3.64 -13.75
C ASP A 128 -24.98 -3.77 -14.56
N GLU A 129 -24.35 -2.65 -14.92
CA GLU A 129 -23.08 -2.59 -15.65
C GLU A 129 -21.90 -2.26 -14.72
N PHE A 130 -22.11 -2.26 -13.40
CA PHE A 130 -20.99 -2.02 -12.46
C PHE A 130 -19.95 -3.13 -12.62
N PRO A 131 -18.64 -2.81 -12.74
CA PRO A 131 -17.61 -3.80 -13.04
C PRO A 131 -17.34 -4.74 -11.86
N SER A 132 -17.07 -5.99 -12.19
CA SER A 132 -16.65 -7.01 -11.23
C SER A 132 -15.25 -6.75 -10.65
N PRO A 133 -14.91 -7.36 -9.51
CA PRO A 133 -13.54 -7.29 -8.95
C PRO A 133 -12.47 -7.72 -9.97
N GLU A 134 -12.75 -8.75 -10.75
CA GLU A 134 -11.83 -9.31 -11.75
C GLU A 134 -11.63 -8.36 -12.93
N GLU A 135 -12.68 -7.68 -13.39
CA GLU A 135 -12.59 -6.67 -14.45
C GLU A 135 -11.76 -5.48 -14.01
N LEU A 136 -11.99 -4.95 -12.81
CA LEU A 136 -11.18 -3.84 -12.28
C LEU A 136 -9.74 -4.27 -12.05
N TRP A 137 -9.51 -5.49 -11.58
CA TRP A 137 -8.17 -6.04 -11.44
C TRP A 137 -7.46 -6.17 -12.78
N ALA A 138 -8.13 -6.67 -13.80
CA ALA A 138 -7.58 -6.77 -15.15
C ALA A 138 -7.20 -5.38 -15.71
N ARG A 139 -8.04 -4.38 -15.52
CA ARG A 139 -7.77 -2.99 -15.92
C ARG A 139 -6.62 -2.37 -15.13
N TYR A 140 -6.53 -2.62 -13.82
CA TYR A 140 -5.43 -2.16 -12.98
C TYR A 140 -4.08 -2.71 -13.47
N LYS A 141 -4.03 -3.99 -13.82
CA LYS A 141 -2.83 -4.60 -14.41
C LYS A 141 -2.41 -3.91 -15.71
N GLY A 142 -3.38 -3.49 -16.50
CA GLY A 142 -3.19 -2.88 -17.81
C GLY A 142 -2.73 -3.90 -18.86
N ASP A 143 -2.26 -3.40 -20.01
CA ASP A 143 -1.85 -4.24 -21.15
C ASP A 143 -0.57 -5.04 -20.90
N THR A 144 0.16 -4.76 -19.82
CA THR A 144 1.36 -5.50 -19.46
C THR A 144 0.95 -6.81 -18.80
N ALA A 145 1.15 -7.92 -19.52
CA ALA A 145 0.93 -9.25 -18.96
C ALA A 145 1.83 -9.45 -17.73
N MET A 146 1.23 -9.44 -16.55
CA MET A 146 1.92 -9.79 -15.31
C MET A 146 2.09 -11.30 -15.22
N THR A 147 3.27 -11.76 -14.78
CA THR A 147 3.44 -13.18 -14.47
C THR A 147 2.67 -13.56 -13.20
N PRO A 148 2.34 -14.85 -13.01
CA PRO A 148 1.69 -15.32 -11.78
C PRO A 148 2.47 -14.94 -10.52
N GLU A 149 3.81 -14.95 -10.57
CA GLU A 149 4.67 -14.57 -9.45
C GLU A 149 4.58 -13.07 -9.13
N GLN A 150 4.45 -12.21 -10.14
CA GLN A 150 4.23 -10.78 -9.96
C GLN A 150 2.85 -10.52 -9.34
N GLU A 151 1.82 -11.19 -9.81
CA GLU A 151 0.48 -11.10 -9.23
C GLU A 151 0.46 -11.59 -7.78
N GLN A 152 1.11 -12.72 -7.50
CA GLN A 152 1.25 -13.25 -6.15
C GLN A 152 1.90 -12.24 -5.21
N LEU A 153 2.98 -11.59 -5.64
CA LEU A 153 3.66 -10.57 -4.84
C LEU A 153 2.75 -9.37 -4.55
N ILE A 154 2.04 -8.85 -5.56
CA ILE A 154 1.16 -7.69 -5.40
C ILE A 154 -0.04 -8.01 -4.50
N THR A 155 -0.56 -9.22 -4.60
CA THR A 155 -1.74 -9.66 -3.83
C THR A 155 -1.40 -10.25 -2.47
N GLU A 156 -0.11 -10.51 -2.15
CA GLU A 156 0.31 -11.03 -0.84
C GLU A 156 -0.18 -10.09 0.28
N PRO A 157 -0.94 -10.57 1.27
CA PRO A 157 -1.53 -9.75 2.31
C PRO A 157 -0.46 -9.16 3.25
N TYR A 158 -0.84 -8.10 3.97
CA TYR A 158 -0.04 -7.60 5.09
C TYR A 158 0.09 -8.67 6.16
N TYR A 159 1.23 -8.66 6.85
CA TYR A 159 1.35 -9.41 8.10
C TYR A 159 0.35 -8.87 9.12
N PHE A 160 -0.43 -9.75 9.70
CA PHE A 160 -1.41 -9.41 10.72
C PHE A 160 -1.55 -10.55 11.72
N GLN A 161 -1.51 -10.22 13.00
CA GLN A 161 -1.96 -11.08 14.09
C GLN A 161 -3.02 -10.33 14.91
N PRO A 162 -4.02 -11.02 15.49
CA PRO A 162 -5.00 -10.39 16.36
C PRO A 162 -4.33 -9.60 17.49
N GLY A 163 -4.67 -8.32 17.62
CA GLY A 163 -4.06 -7.40 18.59
C GLY A 163 -2.84 -6.64 18.06
N ASP A 164 -2.31 -6.96 16.89
CA ASP A 164 -1.21 -6.23 16.28
C ASP A 164 -1.66 -4.90 15.64
N LYS A 165 -0.65 -4.07 15.37
CA LYS A 165 -0.84 -2.83 14.62
C LYS A 165 -1.23 -3.14 13.19
N THR A 166 -2.20 -2.42 12.65
CA THR A 166 -2.49 -2.41 11.21
C THR A 166 -1.80 -1.22 10.53
N PRO A 167 -1.33 -1.36 9.29
CA PRO A 167 -0.73 -0.25 8.58
C PRO A 167 -1.71 0.92 8.44
N ARG A 168 -1.25 2.13 8.76
CA ARG A 168 -2.00 3.37 8.50
C ARG A 168 -2.10 3.60 6.98
N TYR A 169 -3.08 4.37 6.52
CA TYR A 169 -3.32 4.58 5.08
C TYR A 169 -2.05 5.00 4.31
N TYR A 170 -1.26 5.96 4.80
CA TYR A 170 -0.01 6.38 4.14
C TYR A 170 1.08 5.30 4.14
N GLN A 171 1.10 4.43 5.15
CA GLN A 171 1.98 3.25 5.17
C GLN A 171 1.52 2.22 4.14
N ARG A 172 0.21 2.01 4.00
CA ARG A 172 -0.36 1.13 2.96
C ARG A 172 0.04 1.59 1.56
N ILE A 173 -0.08 2.90 1.28
CA ILE A 173 0.35 3.48 0.01
C ILE A 173 1.84 3.21 -0.22
N ALA A 174 2.69 3.53 0.77
CA ALA A 174 4.14 3.32 0.65
C ALA A 174 4.48 1.84 0.41
N ILE A 175 3.86 0.92 1.15
CA ILE A 175 4.06 -0.53 1.00
C ILE A 175 3.58 -0.98 -0.38
N ASN A 176 2.35 -0.65 -0.77
CA ASN A 176 1.77 -1.12 -2.03
C ASN A 176 2.53 -0.60 -3.25
N ARG A 177 2.87 0.69 -3.29
CA ARG A 177 3.69 1.28 -4.37
C ARG A 177 5.06 0.65 -4.47
N THR A 178 5.70 0.35 -3.32
CA THR A 178 7.00 -0.33 -3.31
C THR A 178 6.89 -1.75 -3.86
N ILE A 179 5.89 -2.50 -3.44
CA ILE A 179 5.67 -3.86 -3.90
C ILE A 179 5.30 -3.90 -5.39
N ASP A 180 4.42 -3.01 -5.86
CA ASP A 180 4.05 -2.91 -7.28
C ASP A 180 5.28 -2.56 -8.15
N ALA A 181 6.08 -1.60 -7.71
CA ALA A 181 7.30 -1.21 -8.41
C ALA A 181 8.31 -2.36 -8.50
N ILE A 182 8.53 -3.11 -7.41
CA ILE A 182 9.40 -4.30 -7.42
C ILE A 182 8.82 -5.41 -8.32
N ALA A 183 7.52 -5.64 -8.26
CA ALA A 183 6.86 -6.62 -9.11
C ALA A 183 7.05 -6.30 -10.60
N ARG A 184 7.02 -5.01 -10.95
CA ARG A 184 7.28 -4.51 -12.32
C ARG A 184 8.76 -4.40 -12.69
N GLY A 185 9.67 -4.89 -11.84
CA GLY A 185 11.09 -4.99 -12.14
C GLY A 185 11.94 -3.76 -11.79
N GLN A 186 11.40 -2.82 -11.00
CA GLN A 186 12.21 -1.71 -10.49
C GLN A 186 13.17 -2.19 -9.39
N ASN A 187 14.45 -1.89 -9.57
CA ASN A 187 15.53 -2.33 -8.69
C ASN A 187 15.94 -1.29 -7.66
N ARG A 188 15.56 -0.03 -7.84
CA ARG A 188 15.94 1.08 -6.96
C ARG A 188 14.71 1.92 -6.63
N LEU A 189 14.42 2.06 -5.34
CA LEU A 189 13.25 2.78 -4.84
C LEU A 189 13.67 3.67 -3.68
N LEU A 190 13.16 4.89 -3.64
CA LEU A 190 13.37 5.82 -2.53
C LEU A 190 12.03 6.09 -1.84
N LEU A 191 11.94 5.69 -0.57
CA LEU A 191 10.84 6.05 0.31
C LEU A 191 11.27 7.19 1.23
N VAL A 192 10.58 8.33 1.14
CA VAL A 192 10.80 9.46 2.05
C VAL A 192 9.66 9.51 3.06
N MET A 193 9.97 9.23 4.31
CA MET A 193 9.00 9.23 5.41
C MET A 193 9.53 10.07 6.58
N ALA A 194 8.66 10.90 7.17
CA ALA A 194 9.01 11.71 8.34
C ALA A 194 9.40 10.86 9.56
N THR A 195 10.05 11.47 10.54
CA THR A 195 10.34 10.81 11.83
C THR A 195 9.01 10.42 12.49
N ASP A 196 8.99 9.31 13.23
CA ASP A 196 7.85 8.76 13.96
C ASP A 196 6.63 8.36 13.11
N THR A 197 6.79 8.25 11.80
CA THR A 197 5.74 7.75 10.89
C THR A 197 5.72 6.24 10.75
N GLY A 198 6.56 5.51 11.50
CA GLY A 198 6.64 4.04 11.47
C GLY A 198 7.43 3.48 10.28
N LYS A 199 8.55 4.11 9.93
CA LYS A 199 9.45 3.63 8.86
C LYS A 199 9.84 2.16 9.01
N THR A 200 10.24 1.75 10.22
CA THR A 200 10.63 0.36 10.53
C THR A 200 9.48 -0.62 10.29
N TYR A 201 8.28 -0.27 10.74
CA TYR A 201 7.09 -1.08 10.51
C TYR A 201 6.72 -1.16 9.01
N THR A 202 6.85 -0.06 8.27
CA THR A 202 6.65 -0.04 6.81
C THR A 202 7.64 -0.99 6.13
N ALA A 203 8.92 -0.92 6.51
CA ALA A 203 9.95 -1.83 6.02
C ALA A 203 9.67 -3.30 6.35
N PHE A 204 9.28 -3.57 7.58
CA PHE A 204 8.87 -4.91 8.02
C PHE A 204 7.78 -5.48 7.10
N GLN A 205 6.73 -4.72 6.82
CA GLN A 205 5.63 -5.16 5.97
C GLN A 205 6.09 -5.43 4.52
N ILE A 206 6.97 -4.58 3.98
CA ILE A 206 7.54 -4.77 2.64
C ILE A 206 8.37 -6.07 2.62
N ILE A 207 9.27 -6.24 3.58
CA ILE A 207 10.14 -7.42 3.71
C ILE A 207 9.28 -8.68 3.88
N HIS A 208 8.26 -8.64 4.73
CA HIS A 208 7.37 -9.78 4.95
C HIS A 208 6.71 -10.23 3.66
N ARG A 209 6.16 -9.31 2.86
CA ARG A 209 5.50 -9.64 1.58
C ARG A 209 6.48 -10.21 0.56
N LEU A 210 7.68 -9.64 0.45
CA LEU A 210 8.75 -10.13 -0.44
C LEU A 210 9.22 -11.54 -0.04
N TRP A 211 9.37 -11.78 1.25
CA TRP A 211 9.79 -13.07 1.79
C TRP A 211 8.68 -14.11 1.67
N LYS A 212 7.45 -13.77 2.07
CA LYS A 212 6.31 -14.69 2.06
C LYS A 212 5.88 -15.12 0.66
N SER A 213 5.94 -14.20 -0.31
CA SER A 213 5.69 -14.51 -1.72
C SER A 213 6.78 -15.39 -2.36
N GLY A 214 7.88 -15.67 -1.65
CA GLY A 214 9.03 -16.42 -2.17
C GLY A 214 9.87 -15.63 -3.19
N ARG A 215 9.53 -14.36 -3.43
CA ARG A 215 10.24 -13.51 -4.40
C ARG A 215 11.68 -13.25 -4.00
N LYS A 216 11.93 -13.16 -2.68
CA LYS A 216 13.24 -12.88 -2.09
C LYS A 216 13.56 -13.84 -0.97
N LYS A 217 14.71 -14.51 -1.08
CA LYS A 217 15.18 -15.52 -0.12
C LYS A 217 16.31 -15.02 0.78
N LYS A 218 17.06 -14.01 0.34
CA LYS A 218 18.14 -13.41 1.11
C LYS A 218 17.92 -11.91 1.14
N ILE A 219 17.64 -11.35 2.30
CA ILE A 219 17.27 -9.95 2.46
C ILE A 219 18.23 -9.30 3.46
N LEU A 220 18.76 -8.13 3.12
CA LEU A 220 19.63 -7.34 3.97
C LEU A 220 18.91 -6.05 4.43
N PHE A 221 18.77 -5.92 5.74
CA PHE A 221 18.26 -4.69 6.36
C PHE A 221 19.42 -3.93 7.00
N LEU A 222 19.62 -2.67 6.61
CA LEU A 222 20.67 -1.81 7.12
C LEU A 222 20.09 -0.66 7.95
N ALA A 223 20.68 -0.44 9.12
CA ALA A 223 20.38 0.69 9.97
C ALA A 223 21.65 1.51 10.27
N ASP A 224 21.48 2.75 10.71
CA ASP A 224 22.57 3.66 11.03
C ASP A 224 23.01 3.57 12.51
N ARG A 225 22.25 2.89 13.38
CA ARG A 225 22.52 2.75 14.82
C ARG A 225 22.22 1.37 15.35
N ASN A 226 23.10 0.84 16.21
CA ASN A 226 22.96 -0.47 16.85
C ASN A 226 21.65 -0.62 17.63
N ILE A 227 21.28 0.38 18.41
CA ILE A 227 20.05 0.34 19.21
C ILE A 227 18.81 0.18 18.34
N LEU A 228 18.84 0.70 17.10
CA LEU A 228 17.73 0.52 16.14
C LEU A 228 17.69 -0.90 15.59
N VAL A 229 18.84 -1.55 15.39
CA VAL A 229 18.88 -2.96 14.95
C VAL A 229 18.27 -3.84 16.02
N ASP A 230 18.72 -3.71 17.26
CA ASP A 230 18.28 -4.56 18.37
C ASP A 230 16.78 -4.36 18.69
N GLN A 231 16.31 -3.10 18.72
CA GLN A 231 14.89 -2.79 18.88
C GLN A 231 14.05 -3.33 17.73
N THR A 232 14.53 -3.21 16.50
CA THR A 232 13.84 -3.72 15.31
C THR A 232 13.65 -5.22 15.39
N MET A 233 14.70 -5.97 15.77
CA MET A 233 14.64 -7.43 15.92
C MET A 233 13.66 -7.87 17.01
N GLN A 234 13.62 -7.16 18.13
CA GLN A 234 12.79 -7.51 19.28
C GLN A 234 11.31 -7.10 19.12
N GLN A 235 11.03 -6.12 18.29
CA GLN A 235 9.70 -5.56 18.09
C GLN A 235 9.08 -5.99 16.76
N ASP A 236 9.18 -5.12 15.75
CA ASP A 236 8.47 -5.31 14.48
C ASP A 236 8.94 -6.56 13.73
N PHE A 237 10.22 -6.96 13.84
CA PHE A 237 10.80 -8.10 13.13
C PHE A 237 10.73 -9.43 13.90
N LYS A 238 10.14 -9.46 15.09
CA LYS A 238 9.95 -10.66 15.88
C LYS A 238 9.38 -11.87 15.09
N PRO A 239 8.46 -11.70 14.13
CA PRO A 239 7.97 -12.79 13.29
C PRO A 239 9.06 -13.52 12.49
N PHE A 240 10.19 -12.88 12.23
CA PHE A 240 11.35 -13.45 11.53
C PHE A 240 12.38 -14.10 12.46
N ALA A 241 12.14 -14.19 13.78
CA ALA A 241 13.15 -14.62 14.77
C ALA A 241 13.88 -15.93 14.43
N LYS A 242 13.22 -16.85 13.71
CA LYS A 242 13.81 -18.15 13.32
C LYS A 242 14.66 -18.08 12.05
N VAL A 243 14.50 -17.04 11.24
CA VAL A 243 15.13 -16.92 9.91
C VAL A 243 15.99 -15.67 9.80
N MET A 244 16.09 -14.84 10.86
CA MET A 244 16.91 -13.64 10.87
C MET A 244 18.12 -13.76 11.77
N THR A 245 19.19 -13.03 11.39
CA THR A 245 20.40 -12.88 12.18
C THR A 245 20.94 -11.45 12.08
N LYS A 246 21.68 -11.05 13.11
CA LYS A 246 22.49 -9.81 13.08
C LYS A 246 23.89 -10.18 12.61
N ILE A 247 24.39 -9.43 11.65
CA ILE A 247 25.78 -9.59 11.21
C ILE A 247 26.66 -8.91 12.26
N GLU A 248 27.48 -9.71 12.94
CA GLU A 248 28.47 -9.25 13.90
C GLU A 248 29.87 -9.73 13.48
N GLY A 249 30.78 -8.79 13.26
CA GLY A 249 32.13 -9.08 12.76
C GLY A 249 32.15 -9.59 11.32
N LYS A 250 33.14 -10.46 10.98
CA LYS A 250 33.39 -10.95 9.62
C LYS A 250 32.74 -12.31 9.32
N LYS A 251 31.99 -12.90 10.26
CA LYS A 251 31.39 -14.22 10.06
C LYS A 251 29.95 -14.08 9.61
N LEU A 252 29.65 -14.65 8.45
CA LEU A 252 28.33 -14.77 7.90
C LEU A 252 27.86 -16.23 7.99
N ASP A 253 26.74 -16.44 8.65
CA ASP A 253 26.05 -17.73 8.60
C ASP A 253 25.03 -17.71 7.45
N SER A 254 25.33 -18.47 6.41
CA SER A 254 24.50 -18.52 5.20
C SER A 254 23.16 -19.24 5.38
N SER A 255 22.89 -19.81 6.54
CA SER A 255 21.64 -20.54 6.83
C SER A 255 20.43 -19.59 7.01
N TYR A 256 20.66 -18.35 7.37
CA TYR A 256 19.60 -17.37 7.57
C TYR A 256 19.10 -16.75 6.26
N GLU A 257 17.90 -16.18 6.31
CA GLU A 257 17.23 -15.57 5.16
C GLU A 257 17.17 -14.05 5.26
N LEU A 258 17.10 -13.51 6.49
CA LEU A 258 17.08 -12.08 6.79
C LEU A 258 18.29 -11.70 7.63
N TYR A 259 19.06 -10.75 7.13
CA TYR A 259 20.26 -10.22 7.76
C TYR A 259 20.06 -8.78 8.17
N LEU A 260 20.42 -8.45 9.41
CA LEU A 260 20.42 -7.08 9.90
C LEU A 260 21.86 -6.65 10.19
N SER A 261 22.22 -5.45 9.76
CA SER A 261 23.55 -4.92 10.02
C SER A 261 23.53 -3.40 10.17
N LEU A 262 24.59 -2.89 10.76
CA LEU A 262 24.92 -1.47 10.66
C LEU A 262 25.54 -1.21 9.30
N TYR A 263 25.13 -0.10 8.72
CA TYR A 263 25.74 0.41 7.50
C TYR A 263 27.27 0.57 7.64
N GLN A 264 27.73 1.15 8.77
CA GLN A 264 29.15 1.37 9.04
C GLN A 264 29.96 0.07 9.17
N GLN A 265 29.33 -1.01 9.65
CA GLN A 265 29.98 -2.32 9.78
C GLN A 265 30.25 -2.98 8.42
N LEU A 266 29.39 -2.73 7.43
CA LEU A 266 29.59 -3.25 6.08
C LEU A 266 30.50 -2.38 5.24
N ALA A 267 30.46 -1.05 5.45
CA ALA A 267 31.31 -0.13 4.68
C ALA A 267 32.79 -0.20 5.05
N GLY A 268 33.16 -0.61 6.30
CA GLY A 268 34.52 -0.80 6.75
C GLY A 268 35.44 0.43 6.60
N ASP A 269 36.65 0.36 7.15
CA ASP A 269 37.78 1.26 6.77
C ASP A 269 38.33 0.76 5.42
N GLU A 270 38.99 1.66 4.67
CA GLU A 270 39.46 1.47 3.27
C GLU A 270 40.25 0.18 3.00
N ASN A 271 40.79 -0.47 4.03
CA ASN A 271 41.53 -1.75 3.94
C ASN A 271 40.76 -3.00 4.41
N GLU A 272 39.57 -2.85 4.98
CA GLU A 272 38.73 -3.96 5.47
C GLU A 272 37.32 -3.72 5.01
N GLU A 273 36.97 -4.21 3.83
CA GLU A 273 35.61 -4.18 3.28
C GLU A 273 34.88 -5.50 3.63
N PRO A 274 34.18 -5.60 4.78
CA PRO A 274 33.50 -6.83 5.20
C PRO A 274 32.46 -7.31 4.20
N PHE A 275 31.94 -6.41 3.35
CA PHE A 275 30.99 -6.76 2.29
C PHE A 275 31.62 -7.66 1.23
N ARG A 276 32.95 -7.69 1.07
CA ARG A 276 33.64 -8.62 0.15
C ARG A 276 33.59 -10.08 0.60
N ALA A 277 33.18 -10.33 1.86
CA ALA A 277 32.91 -11.69 2.32
C ALA A 277 31.61 -12.27 1.71
N PHE A 278 30.80 -11.42 1.10
CA PHE A 278 29.60 -11.84 0.39
C PHE A 278 29.93 -11.95 -1.09
N THR A 279 29.51 -13.03 -1.72
CA THR A 279 29.51 -13.07 -3.20
C THR A 279 28.48 -12.04 -3.71
N PRO A 280 28.72 -11.42 -4.89
CA PRO A 280 27.77 -10.47 -5.46
C PRO A 280 26.34 -10.99 -5.55
N ASP A 281 26.18 -12.33 -5.69
CA ASP A 281 24.89 -13.00 -5.81
C ASP A 281 24.30 -13.47 -4.49
N PHE A 282 25.00 -13.28 -3.37
CA PHE A 282 24.54 -13.75 -2.05
C PHE A 282 23.27 -13.04 -1.60
N PHE A 283 23.27 -11.73 -1.73
CA PHE A 283 22.05 -10.95 -1.62
C PHE A 283 21.52 -10.74 -3.03
N ASP A 284 20.32 -11.21 -3.30
CA ASP A 284 19.64 -10.94 -4.57
C ASP A 284 19.71 -9.43 -4.86
N PRO A 285 20.32 -9.00 -5.99
CA PRO A 285 20.58 -7.59 -6.30
C PRO A 285 19.32 -6.72 -6.32
N THR A 286 18.14 -7.34 -6.42
CA THR A 286 16.86 -6.65 -6.35
C THR A 286 16.26 -6.63 -4.93
N SER A 287 16.90 -7.22 -3.93
CA SER A 287 16.38 -7.35 -2.56
C SER A 287 17.11 -6.54 -1.50
N SER A 288 18.08 -5.72 -1.88
CA SER A 288 18.72 -4.80 -0.95
C SER A 288 17.77 -3.63 -0.63
N LEU A 289 16.96 -3.80 0.39
CA LEU A 289 16.12 -2.72 0.89
C LEU A 289 16.94 -1.85 1.85
N PHE A 290 17.47 -0.74 1.35
CA PHE A 290 18.18 0.23 2.16
C PHE A 290 17.20 1.14 2.88
N ILE A 291 16.99 0.93 4.17
CA ILE A 291 16.23 1.86 5.00
C ILE A 291 17.21 2.69 5.79
N LYS A 292 17.41 3.90 5.34
CA LYS A 292 18.11 4.90 6.12
C LYS A 292 17.17 5.56 7.11
N THR A 293 17.29 5.20 8.37
CA THR A 293 16.63 5.87 9.49
C THR A 293 17.60 6.87 10.14
N GLY A 294 17.75 8.07 9.58
CA GLY A 294 18.66 9.07 10.14
C GLY A 294 18.76 10.35 9.32
N LYS A 295 19.43 11.37 9.87
CA LYS A 295 19.67 12.65 9.19
C LYS A 295 20.47 12.43 7.89
N THR A 296 20.13 13.19 6.87
CA THR A 296 20.73 13.17 5.52
C THR A 296 22.27 13.19 5.54
N GLY A 297 22.89 12.06 5.27
CA GLY A 297 24.29 11.95 4.87
C GLY A 297 24.36 11.24 3.52
N LYS A 298 25.33 11.54 2.68
CA LYS A 298 25.53 10.90 1.37
C LYS A 298 25.69 9.39 1.55
N LEU A 299 24.86 8.61 0.83
CA LEU A 299 25.13 7.18 0.62
C LEU A 299 26.42 7.09 -0.21
N PRO A 300 27.39 6.25 0.15
CA PRO A 300 28.51 5.98 -0.74
C PRO A 300 28.00 5.37 -2.03
N SER A 301 28.48 5.91 -3.14
CA SER A 301 28.10 5.48 -4.48
C SER A 301 28.35 3.97 -4.73
N ARG A 302 29.29 3.36 -4.04
CA ARG A 302 29.68 1.95 -4.21
C ARG A 302 28.69 0.90 -3.68
N ILE A 303 27.79 1.25 -2.75
CA ILE A 303 26.73 0.30 -2.28
C ILE A 303 25.53 0.30 -3.24
N ILE A 304 25.46 1.27 -4.14
CA ILE A 304 24.38 1.42 -5.12
C ILE A 304 24.67 0.62 -6.41
N GLU A 305 25.91 0.19 -6.61
CA GLU A 305 26.40 -0.48 -7.84
C GLU A 305 26.67 -1.98 -7.67
N ALA A 306 26.37 -2.56 -6.49
CA ALA A 306 26.50 -3.99 -6.26
C ALA A 306 25.16 -4.70 -6.38
#